data_2b0b48191ea0a2fcc1d5cf551e123e99
#
_entry.id   2b0b48191ea0a2fcc1d5cf551e123e99
#
_cell.length_a   1.000
_cell.length_b   1.000
_cell.length_c   1.000
_cell.angle_alpha   90.00
_cell.angle_beta   90.00
_cell.angle_gamma   90.00
#
_symmetry.space_group_name_H-M   'P 1'
#
loop_
_entity.id
_entity.type
_entity.pdbx_description
1 polymer ?
#
loop_
_entity_poly.entity_id
_entity_poly.type
_entity_poly.pdbx_seq_one_letter_code
_entity_poly.pdbx_strand_id
1 'polypeptide(L)'
;MSNERTGITQTVTTDAAGNVLLTDLDKSTTYHIREQQTLENYRLDNTDYTMTVAADGRIDGLSTAALSITNRMLRVSIHAVDMVLRSDTADEQLSLYNAQDQLIQTWTTNGSGEMFTDLTEGSYYVVRGEPNAENAKKYNFTVQDTARQQNWNVPVFTLRSAIALAVLAVIAAGVIWLLVFLWGVLARRKARKAAEAQKEEKNEEDSNKKES
;
A
#
# COMPACT_ATOMS: atom_id res chain seq x y z
N MET A 1 -23.08 -7.25 -27.51
CA MET A 1 -22.95 -8.54 -28.23
C MET A 1 -22.78 -8.27 -29.71
N SER A 2 -21.82 -8.91 -30.38
CA SER A 2 -21.63 -8.80 -31.83
C SER A 2 -21.59 -10.18 -32.48
N ASN A 3 -22.18 -10.30 -33.67
CA ASN A 3 -22.21 -11.51 -34.48
C ASN A 3 -20.99 -11.50 -35.41
N GLU A 4 -20.11 -12.49 -35.32
CA GLU A 4 -18.86 -12.56 -36.09
C GLU A 4 -19.09 -12.65 -37.59
N ARG A 5 -20.12 -13.41 -38.03
CA ARG A 5 -20.43 -13.64 -39.44
C ARG A 5 -21.02 -12.41 -40.14
N THR A 6 -21.93 -11.68 -39.45
CA THR A 6 -22.65 -10.55 -40.05
C THR A 6 -22.07 -9.19 -39.67
N GLY A 7 -21.22 -9.11 -38.63
CA GLY A 7 -20.73 -7.87 -38.07
C GLY A 7 -21.78 -7.06 -37.30
N ILE A 8 -23.03 -7.57 -37.20
CA ILE A 8 -24.08 -6.85 -36.49
C ILE A 8 -23.82 -6.84 -35.00
N THR A 9 -23.91 -5.65 -34.42
CA THR A 9 -23.76 -5.44 -32.96
C THR A 9 -25.12 -5.10 -32.38
N GLN A 10 -25.45 -5.72 -31.26
CA GLN A 10 -26.67 -5.48 -30.47
C GLN A 10 -26.28 -5.16 -29.01
N THR A 11 -26.90 -4.16 -28.44
CA THR A 11 -26.83 -3.87 -27.01
C THR A 11 -28.05 -4.48 -26.34
N VAL A 12 -27.82 -5.26 -25.28
CA VAL A 12 -28.84 -5.85 -24.43
C VAL A 12 -28.62 -5.38 -23.00
N THR A 13 -29.69 -5.22 -22.24
CA THR A 13 -29.59 -4.79 -20.84
C THR A 13 -30.16 -5.91 -19.95
N THR A 14 -29.45 -6.21 -18.87
CA THR A 14 -29.91 -7.14 -17.85
C THR A 14 -31.10 -6.56 -17.07
N ASP A 15 -31.95 -7.42 -16.57
CA ASP A 15 -33.03 -7.06 -15.64
C ASP A 15 -32.49 -6.70 -14.24
N ALA A 16 -33.37 -6.39 -13.30
CA ALA A 16 -33.02 -6.05 -11.92
C ALA A 16 -32.34 -7.21 -11.14
N ALA A 17 -32.49 -8.44 -11.62
CA ALA A 17 -31.84 -9.63 -11.06
C ALA A 17 -30.50 -9.94 -11.76
N GLY A 18 -30.07 -9.11 -12.72
CA GLY A 18 -28.84 -9.28 -13.48
C GLY A 18 -28.95 -10.29 -14.64
N ASN A 19 -30.15 -10.70 -15.06
CA ASN A 19 -30.34 -11.68 -16.11
C ASN A 19 -30.72 -11.02 -17.43
N VAL A 20 -30.30 -11.60 -18.53
CA VAL A 20 -30.82 -11.33 -19.88
C VAL A 20 -30.99 -12.64 -20.63
N LEU A 21 -32.10 -12.79 -21.32
CA LEU A 21 -32.34 -13.91 -22.20
C LEU A 21 -32.08 -13.48 -23.65
N LEU A 22 -31.15 -14.15 -24.30
CA LEU A 22 -30.87 -13.98 -25.72
C LEU A 22 -31.67 -15.02 -26.52
N THR A 23 -32.52 -14.57 -27.44
CA THR A 23 -33.35 -15.42 -28.32
C THR A 23 -33.05 -15.11 -29.78
N ASP A 24 -33.52 -15.96 -30.67
CA ASP A 24 -33.46 -15.77 -32.13
C ASP A 24 -32.03 -15.57 -32.65
N LEU A 25 -31.07 -16.29 -32.05
CA LEU A 25 -29.69 -16.26 -32.48
C LEU A 25 -29.48 -16.92 -33.83
N ASP A 26 -28.71 -16.28 -34.68
CA ASP A 26 -28.27 -16.84 -35.97
C ASP A 26 -27.48 -18.14 -35.76
N LYS A 27 -27.72 -19.15 -36.60
CA LYS A 27 -26.97 -20.39 -36.59
C LYS A 27 -25.67 -20.27 -37.38
N SER A 28 -24.73 -21.19 -37.12
CA SER A 28 -23.42 -21.28 -37.78
C SER A 28 -22.58 -20.01 -37.63
N THR A 29 -22.51 -19.48 -36.42
CA THR A 29 -21.75 -18.27 -36.12
C THR A 29 -21.31 -18.22 -34.67
N THR A 30 -20.29 -17.42 -34.39
CA THR A 30 -19.84 -17.09 -33.06
C THR A 30 -20.32 -15.69 -32.70
N TYR A 31 -20.74 -15.55 -31.46
CA TYR A 31 -21.06 -14.25 -30.85
C TYR A 31 -19.98 -13.87 -29.86
N HIS A 32 -19.56 -12.60 -29.91
CA HIS A 32 -18.74 -11.96 -28.92
C HIS A 32 -19.61 -11.16 -27.96
N ILE A 33 -19.47 -11.39 -26.67
CA ILE A 33 -20.24 -10.76 -25.61
C ILE A 33 -19.29 -10.01 -24.71
N ARG A 34 -19.50 -8.69 -24.59
CA ARG A 34 -18.71 -7.82 -23.73
C ARG A 34 -19.63 -6.95 -22.90
N GLU A 35 -19.25 -6.71 -21.66
CA GLU A 35 -19.90 -5.71 -20.85
C GLU A 35 -19.54 -4.31 -21.41
N GLN A 36 -20.51 -3.44 -21.55
CA GLN A 36 -20.33 -2.04 -21.99
C GLN A 36 -20.50 -1.06 -20.83
N GLN A 37 -21.29 -1.43 -19.85
CA GLN A 37 -21.58 -0.64 -18.67
C GLN A 37 -21.81 -1.58 -17.50
N THR A 38 -21.24 -1.25 -16.36
CA THR A 38 -21.45 -1.94 -15.10
C THR A 38 -22.28 -1.10 -14.15
N LEU A 39 -22.70 -1.68 -13.02
CA LEU A 39 -23.32 -0.95 -11.93
C LEU A 39 -22.31 0.01 -11.28
N GLU A 40 -22.83 1.07 -10.69
CA GLU A 40 -22.04 1.98 -9.87
C GLU A 40 -21.28 1.20 -8.79
N ASN A 41 -20.02 1.56 -8.55
CA ASN A 41 -19.10 0.92 -7.59
C ASN A 41 -18.58 -0.48 -8.00
N TYR A 42 -18.91 -0.94 -9.21
CA TYR A 42 -18.36 -2.17 -9.74
C TYR A 42 -17.39 -1.90 -10.89
N ARG A 43 -16.45 -2.80 -11.02
CA ARG A 43 -15.48 -2.78 -12.12
C ARG A 43 -16.12 -3.34 -13.38
N LEU A 44 -15.99 -2.64 -14.51
CA LEU A 44 -16.34 -3.15 -15.82
C LEU A 44 -15.51 -4.40 -16.16
N ASP A 45 -16.14 -5.47 -16.55
CA ASP A 45 -15.46 -6.66 -17.05
C ASP A 45 -15.12 -6.49 -18.54
N ASN A 46 -13.85 -6.27 -18.83
CA ASN A 46 -13.33 -6.10 -20.19
C ASN A 46 -13.10 -7.42 -20.94
N THR A 47 -13.49 -8.55 -20.37
CA THR A 47 -13.34 -9.87 -20.98
C THR A 47 -14.23 -9.98 -22.24
N ASP A 48 -13.68 -10.52 -23.30
CA ASP A 48 -14.42 -10.88 -24.50
C ASP A 48 -14.89 -12.34 -24.37
N TYR A 49 -16.12 -12.52 -24.02
CA TYR A 49 -16.74 -13.85 -23.94
C TYR A 49 -17.24 -14.28 -25.30
N THR A 50 -17.00 -15.53 -25.68
CA THR A 50 -17.46 -16.08 -26.94
C THR A 50 -18.49 -17.15 -26.70
N MET A 51 -19.48 -17.23 -27.62
CA MET A 51 -20.55 -18.21 -27.61
C MET A 51 -20.82 -18.67 -29.06
N THR A 52 -20.66 -19.95 -29.35
CA THR A 52 -20.80 -20.47 -30.70
C THR A 52 -22.15 -21.17 -30.86
N VAL A 53 -22.93 -20.73 -31.85
CA VAL A 53 -24.20 -21.37 -32.26
C VAL A 53 -23.94 -22.24 -33.47
N ALA A 54 -24.07 -23.54 -33.32
CA ALA A 54 -23.84 -24.51 -34.38
C ALA A 54 -24.97 -24.50 -35.45
N ALA A 55 -24.78 -25.22 -36.54
CA ALA A 55 -25.77 -25.32 -37.63
C ALA A 55 -27.09 -25.96 -37.19
N ASP A 56 -27.04 -26.86 -36.23
CA ASP A 56 -28.23 -27.49 -35.62
C ASP A 56 -28.93 -26.62 -34.57
N GLY A 57 -28.35 -25.46 -34.24
CA GLY A 57 -28.84 -24.50 -33.24
C GLY A 57 -28.39 -24.77 -31.82
N ARG A 58 -27.50 -25.73 -31.61
CA ARG A 58 -26.89 -25.94 -30.29
C ARG A 58 -25.87 -24.85 -30.00
N ILE A 59 -25.78 -24.43 -28.73
CA ILE A 59 -24.85 -23.43 -28.24
C ILE A 59 -23.74 -24.15 -27.49
N ASP A 60 -22.51 -24.04 -27.97
CA ASP A 60 -21.33 -24.75 -27.43
C ASP A 60 -21.61 -26.26 -27.17
N GLY A 61 -22.40 -26.87 -28.09
CA GLY A 61 -22.81 -28.26 -27.99
C GLY A 61 -24.03 -28.57 -27.08
N LEU A 62 -24.60 -27.56 -26.43
CA LEU A 62 -25.75 -27.66 -25.52
C LEU A 62 -27.03 -27.14 -26.19
N SER A 63 -28.21 -27.61 -25.77
CA SER A 63 -29.51 -27.07 -26.21
C SER A 63 -29.79 -25.67 -25.65
N THR A 64 -29.22 -25.36 -24.51
CA THR A 64 -29.20 -24.04 -23.87
C THR A 64 -27.85 -23.83 -23.20
N ALA A 65 -27.39 -22.61 -23.16
CA ALA A 65 -26.17 -22.25 -22.44
C ALA A 65 -26.42 -21.04 -21.53
N ALA A 66 -25.69 -20.97 -20.42
CA ALA A 66 -25.70 -19.84 -19.52
C ALA A 66 -24.28 -19.30 -19.37
N LEU A 67 -24.10 -18.01 -19.64
CA LEU A 67 -22.89 -17.27 -19.37
C LEU A 67 -23.09 -16.48 -18.07
N SER A 68 -22.17 -16.63 -17.12
CA SER A 68 -22.17 -15.86 -15.89
C SER A 68 -21.00 -14.88 -15.91
N ILE A 69 -21.30 -13.60 -15.84
CA ILE A 69 -20.31 -12.52 -15.70
C ILE A 69 -20.41 -12.00 -14.27
N THR A 70 -19.30 -12.04 -13.55
CA THR A 70 -19.26 -11.59 -12.15
C THR A 70 -18.45 -10.32 -12.05
N ASN A 71 -19.12 -9.22 -11.77
CA ASN A 71 -18.48 -7.94 -11.55
C ASN A 71 -17.83 -7.89 -10.15
N ARG A 72 -16.68 -7.23 -10.05
CA ARG A 72 -15.91 -7.10 -8.82
C ARG A 72 -15.93 -5.66 -8.35
N MET A 73 -16.13 -5.46 -7.05
CA MET A 73 -15.95 -4.15 -6.42
C MET A 73 -14.48 -3.78 -6.39
N LEU A 74 -14.17 -2.51 -6.63
CA LEU A 74 -12.85 -1.97 -6.33
C LEU A 74 -12.70 -1.87 -4.82
N ARG A 75 -11.61 -2.40 -4.28
CA ARG A 75 -11.30 -2.37 -2.85
C ARG A 75 -10.08 -1.53 -2.62
N VAL A 76 -10.24 -0.43 -1.90
CA VAL A 76 -9.17 0.47 -1.51
C VAL A 76 -9.13 0.56 0.00
N SER A 77 -8.00 0.26 0.61
CA SER A 77 -7.79 0.43 2.05
C SER A 77 -6.84 1.60 2.28
N ILE A 78 -7.25 2.55 3.12
CA ILE A 78 -6.45 3.72 3.48
C ILE A 78 -6.06 3.62 4.94
N HIS A 79 -4.76 3.64 5.20
CA HIS A 79 -4.17 3.47 6.51
C HIS A 79 -3.47 4.75 6.97
N ALA A 80 -3.67 5.17 8.21
CA ALA A 80 -2.78 6.12 8.85
C ALA A 80 -1.61 5.35 9.47
N VAL A 81 -0.39 5.56 9.00
CA VAL A 81 0.77 4.78 9.40
C VAL A 81 1.81 5.67 10.06
N ASP A 82 2.21 5.31 11.27
CA ASP A 82 3.30 5.98 11.97
C ASP A 82 4.62 5.85 11.20
N MET A 83 5.27 6.98 10.93
CA MET A 83 6.49 7.03 10.12
C MET A 83 7.69 6.33 10.77
N VAL A 84 7.74 6.28 12.10
CA VAL A 84 8.84 5.71 12.87
C VAL A 84 8.57 4.26 13.23
N LEU A 85 7.38 3.98 13.78
CA LEU A 85 7.01 2.66 14.29
C LEU A 85 6.50 1.71 13.18
N ARG A 86 6.16 2.25 12.01
CA ARG A 86 5.65 1.50 10.85
C ARG A 86 4.39 0.67 11.15
N SER A 87 3.57 1.18 12.04
CA SER A 87 2.31 0.56 12.46
C SER A 87 1.13 1.48 12.19
N ASP A 88 -0.05 0.89 12.00
CA ASP A 88 -1.29 1.64 11.91
C ASP A 88 -1.55 2.42 13.20
N THR A 89 -2.14 3.62 13.04
CA THR A 89 -2.45 4.52 14.14
C THR A 89 -3.95 4.70 14.30
N ALA A 90 -4.39 4.83 15.54
CA ALA A 90 -5.74 5.24 15.89
C ALA A 90 -5.81 6.75 16.14
N ASP A 91 -7.05 7.26 16.25
CA ASP A 91 -7.38 8.63 16.65
C ASP A 91 -6.88 9.73 15.70
N GLU A 92 -6.57 9.37 14.45
CA GLU A 92 -6.22 10.32 13.40
C GLU A 92 -7.44 10.62 12.55
N GLN A 93 -7.78 11.91 12.42
CA GLN A 93 -8.86 12.33 11.54
C GLN A 93 -8.32 12.47 10.11
N LEU A 94 -8.98 11.80 9.17
CA LEU A 94 -8.65 11.80 7.75
C LEU A 94 -9.87 12.18 6.93
N SER A 95 -9.63 12.89 5.83
CA SER A 95 -10.66 13.30 4.88
C SER A 95 -10.23 12.93 3.46
N LEU A 96 -11.07 12.16 2.75
CA LEU A 96 -10.85 11.71 1.38
C LEU A 96 -11.55 12.62 0.39
N TYR A 97 -10.84 12.98 -0.67
CA TYR A 97 -11.34 13.83 -1.75
C TYR A 97 -11.08 13.21 -3.12
N ASN A 98 -11.94 13.50 -4.08
CA ASN A 98 -11.69 13.19 -5.48
C ASN A 98 -10.81 14.27 -6.16
N ALA A 99 -10.50 14.07 -7.44
CA ALA A 99 -9.68 14.98 -8.24
C ALA A 99 -10.35 16.39 -8.46
N GLN A 100 -11.64 16.51 -8.21
CA GLN A 100 -12.41 17.77 -8.32
C GLN A 100 -12.53 18.50 -6.99
N ASP A 101 -11.70 18.15 -5.99
CA ASP A 101 -11.73 18.68 -4.63
C ASP A 101 -13.08 18.49 -3.90
N GLN A 102 -13.87 17.49 -4.32
CA GLN A 102 -15.10 17.12 -3.64
C GLN A 102 -14.80 16.16 -2.50
N LEU A 103 -15.28 16.47 -1.30
CA LEU A 103 -15.17 15.60 -0.14
C LEU A 103 -16.05 14.36 -0.35
N ILE A 104 -15.43 13.18 -0.23
CA ILE A 104 -16.10 11.87 -0.28
C ILE A 104 -16.50 11.43 1.11
N GLN A 105 -15.52 11.35 2.02
CA GLN A 105 -15.74 10.88 3.37
C GLN A 105 -14.71 11.46 4.35
N THR A 106 -15.14 11.65 5.59
CA THR A 106 -14.25 11.94 6.73
C THR A 106 -14.43 10.83 7.76
N TRP A 107 -13.31 10.35 8.33
CA TRP A 107 -13.34 9.32 9.37
C TRP A 107 -12.20 9.53 10.37
N THR A 108 -12.34 8.91 11.55
CA THR A 108 -11.28 8.81 12.55
C THR A 108 -10.75 7.39 12.54
N THR A 109 -9.44 7.23 12.44
CA THR A 109 -8.81 5.92 12.39
C THR A 109 -8.93 5.17 13.71
N ASN A 110 -9.03 3.86 13.65
CA ASN A 110 -9.18 2.97 14.80
C ASN A 110 -7.98 2.03 15.01
N GLY A 111 -6.86 2.28 14.31
CA GLY A 111 -5.68 1.42 14.32
C GLY A 111 -5.71 0.33 13.26
N SER A 112 -6.62 0.43 12.29
CA SER A 112 -6.65 -0.40 11.07
C SER A 112 -6.95 0.48 9.86
N GLY A 113 -6.82 -0.08 8.65
CA GLY A 113 -7.17 0.64 7.42
C GLY A 113 -8.69 0.80 7.27
N GLU A 114 -9.11 1.97 6.81
CA GLU A 114 -10.51 2.19 6.38
C GLU A 114 -10.70 1.61 4.98
N MET A 115 -11.77 0.83 4.80
CA MET A 115 -12.05 0.13 3.55
C MET A 115 -13.10 0.86 2.73
N PHE A 116 -12.74 1.23 1.51
CA PHE A 116 -13.62 1.82 0.51
C PHE A 116 -13.90 0.79 -0.59
N THR A 117 -15.16 0.56 -0.89
CA THR A 117 -15.61 -0.39 -1.92
C THR A 117 -16.31 0.28 -3.09
N ASP A 118 -16.52 1.59 -2.99
CA ASP A 118 -17.30 2.44 -3.88
C ASP A 118 -16.46 3.47 -4.66
N LEU A 119 -15.12 3.44 -4.50
CA LEU A 119 -14.25 4.31 -5.28
C LEU A 119 -14.13 3.78 -6.71
N THR A 120 -14.30 4.67 -7.68
CA THR A 120 -14.05 4.38 -9.09
C THR A 120 -12.58 4.57 -9.45
N GLU A 121 -12.16 4.10 -10.62
CA GLU A 121 -10.84 4.39 -11.16
C GLU A 121 -10.64 5.91 -11.29
N GLY A 122 -9.48 6.41 -10.83
CA GLY A 122 -9.18 7.82 -10.88
C GLY A 122 -8.21 8.30 -9.82
N SER A 123 -7.98 9.60 -9.82
CA SER A 123 -7.09 10.27 -8.87
C SER A 123 -7.85 10.77 -7.64
N TYR A 124 -7.26 10.54 -6.49
CA TYR A 124 -7.79 10.91 -5.19
C TYR A 124 -6.69 11.49 -4.32
N TYR A 125 -7.07 12.15 -3.24
CA TYR A 125 -6.14 12.53 -2.21
C TYR A 125 -6.77 12.47 -0.82
N VAL A 126 -5.94 12.24 0.17
CA VAL A 126 -6.32 12.31 1.57
C VAL A 126 -5.67 13.52 2.22
N VAL A 127 -6.42 14.19 3.07
CA VAL A 127 -5.96 15.26 3.95
C VAL A 127 -6.04 14.77 5.39
N ARG A 128 -5.04 15.10 6.19
CA ARG A 128 -5.06 14.85 7.63
C ARG A 128 -5.65 16.07 8.36
N GLY A 129 -6.54 15.82 9.30
CA GLY A 129 -7.24 16.82 10.09
C GLY A 129 -8.64 17.16 9.55
N GLU A 130 -9.15 18.29 9.99
CA GLU A 130 -10.49 18.78 9.61
C GLU A 130 -10.65 18.96 8.10
N PRO A 131 -11.85 18.71 7.57
CA PRO A 131 -12.17 19.01 6.18
C PRO A 131 -11.88 20.48 5.86
N ASN A 132 -11.28 20.72 4.69
CA ASN A 132 -10.97 22.07 4.18
C ASN A 132 -9.97 22.88 5.03
N ALA A 133 -9.13 22.26 5.82
CA ALA A 133 -8.07 22.93 6.54
C ALA A 133 -7.12 23.64 5.55
N GLU A 134 -6.96 24.96 5.69
CA GLU A 134 -6.04 25.74 4.88
C GLU A 134 -4.61 25.19 4.97
N ASN A 135 -3.95 25.05 3.83
CA ASN A 135 -2.58 24.52 3.71
C ASN A 135 -2.38 23.08 4.19
N ALA A 136 -3.45 22.29 4.31
CA ALA A 136 -3.34 20.89 4.65
C ALA A 136 -2.57 20.12 3.56
N LYS A 137 -1.63 19.27 3.99
CA LYS A 137 -0.86 18.45 3.07
C LYS A 137 -1.76 17.42 2.41
N LYS A 138 -1.79 17.42 1.07
CA LYS A 138 -2.49 16.44 0.25
C LYS A 138 -1.62 15.21 0.04
N TYR A 139 -2.14 14.03 0.34
CA TYR A 139 -1.52 12.73 0.06
C TYR A 139 -2.24 12.12 -1.13
N ASN A 140 -1.66 12.34 -2.33
CA ASN A 140 -2.27 11.93 -3.60
C ASN A 140 -2.05 10.44 -3.85
N PHE A 141 -3.07 9.79 -4.45
CA PHE A 141 -2.99 8.42 -4.94
C PHE A 141 -3.92 8.23 -6.13
N THR A 142 -3.75 7.10 -6.82
CA THR A 142 -4.58 6.75 -7.97
C THR A 142 -5.17 5.37 -7.75
N VAL A 143 -6.48 5.27 -7.79
CA VAL A 143 -7.22 4.01 -7.81
C VAL A 143 -7.12 3.44 -9.22
N GLN A 144 -6.61 2.24 -9.34
CA GLN A 144 -6.45 1.55 -10.61
C GLN A 144 -7.51 0.46 -10.77
N ASP A 145 -7.88 0.19 -12.01
CA ASP A 145 -8.72 -0.93 -12.35
C ASP A 145 -7.93 -2.25 -12.18
N THR A 146 -8.02 -2.84 -10.99
CA THR A 146 -7.34 -4.10 -10.64
C THR A 146 -8.24 -4.98 -9.78
N ALA A 147 -8.13 -6.30 -9.96
CA ALA A 147 -8.83 -7.28 -9.13
C ALA A 147 -8.27 -7.38 -7.70
N ARG A 148 -7.14 -6.73 -7.40
CA ARG A 148 -6.47 -6.79 -6.11
C ARG A 148 -6.87 -5.61 -5.24
N GLN A 149 -6.94 -5.85 -3.93
CA GLN A 149 -7.06 -4.77 -2.97
C GLN A 149 -5.84 -3.84 -3.07
N GLN A 150 -6.11 -2.55 -3.10
CA GLN A 150 -5.09 -1.49 -3.12
C GLN A 150 -4.99 -0.89 -1.73
N ASN A 151 -3.77 -0.81 -1.20
CA ASN A 151 -3.52 -0.26 0.13
C ASN A 151 -2.72 1.03 0.01
N TRP A 152 -3.19 2.08 0.65
CA TRP A 152 -2.57 3.40 0.66
C TRP A 152 -2.27 3.85 2.07
N ASN A 153 -1.05 4.35 2.28
CA ASN A 153 -0.58 4.76 3.59
C ASN A 153 -0.46 6.28 3.66
N VAL A 154 -1.15 6.88 4.62
CA VAL A 154 -1.00 8.28 5.00
C VAL A 154 0.01 8.34 6.14
N PRO A 155 1.20 8.94 5.95
CA PRO A 155 2.22 8.98 6.98
C PRO A 155 1.84 9.95 8.08
N VAL A 156 1.95 9.48 9.32
CA VAL A 156 1.65 10.21 10.55
C VAL A 156 2.86 10.20 11.46
N PHE A 157 3.11 11.32 12.17
CA PHE A 157 4.09 11.38 13.24
C PHE A 157 3.37 11.49 14.57
N THR A 158 3.40 10.43 15.36
CA THR A 158 2.67 10.34 16.62
C THR A 158 3.53 10.74 17.83
N LEU A 159 2.88 10.98 18.97
CA LEU A 159 3.60 11.17 20.23
C LEU A 159 4.45 9.93 20.59
N ARG A 160 3.98 8.73 20.26
CA ARG A 160 4.75 7.47 20.44
C ARG A 160 6.05 7.49 19.65
N SER A 161 6.03 7.98 18.41
CA SER A 161 7.22 8.19 17.60
C SER A 161 8.20 9.17 18.23
N ALA A 162 7.71 10.29 18.75
CA ALA A 162 8.54 11.28 19.44
C ALA A 162 9.22 10.66 20.66
N ILE A 163 8.48 9.91 21.48
CA ILE A 163 9.04 9.20 22.65
C ILE A 163 10.06 8.15 22.22
N ALA A 164 9.77 7.35 21.19
CA ALA A 164 10.70 6.33 20.69
C ALA A 164 12.03 6.95 20.23
N LEU A 165 11.96 8.05 19.48
CA LEU A 165 13.16 8.77 19.03
C LEU A 165 13.94 9.38 20.20
N ALA A 166 13.26 9.93 21.20
CA ALA A 166 13.90 10.46 22.41
C ALA A 166 14.63 9.36 23.17
N VAL A 167 14.02 8.19 23.36
CA VAL A 167 14.64 7.02 24.00
C VAL A 167 15.87 6.56 23.22
N LEU A 168 15.77 6.45 21.90
CA LEU A 168 16.90 6.09 21.05
C LEU A 168 18.07 7.08 21.17
N ALA A 169 17.76 8.39 21.23
CA ALA A 169 18.78 9.42 21.41
C ALA A 169 19.50 9.29 22.77
N VAL A 170 18.78 9.01 23.84
CA VAL A 170 19.36 8.76 25.18
C VAL A 170 20.25 7.52 25.18
N ILE A 171 19.80 6.43 24.57
CA ILE A 171 20.60 5.20 24.43
C ILE A 171 21.88 5.49 23.63
N ALA A 172 21.78 6.17 22.50
CA ALA A 172 22.93 6.52 21.67
C ALA A 172 23.95 7.38 22.43
N ALA A 173 23.47 8.39 23.17
CA ALA A 173 24.32 9.22 24.01
C ALA A 173 25.03 8.40 25.11
N GLY A 174 24.31 7.47 25.75
CA GLY A 174 24.88 6.54 26.73
C GLY A 174 25.97 5.63 26.15
N VAL A 175 25.74 5.10 24.95
CA VAL A 175 26.74 4.27 24.24
C VAL A 175 27.99 5.11 23.89
N ILE A 176 27.83 6.31 23.36
CA ILE A 176 28.95 7.20 23.05
C ILE A 176 29.74 7.52 24.31
N TRP A 177 29.05 7.86 25.40
CA TRP A 177 29.71 8.14 26.68
C TRP A 177 30.51 6.93 27.19
N LEU A 178 29.94 5.73 27.11
CA LEU A 178 30.62 4.48 27.50
C LEU A 178 31.85 4.22 26.65
N LEU A 179 31.81 4.44 25.35
CA LEU A 179 32.94 4.27 24.44
C LEU A 179 34.08 5.27 24.80
N VAL A 180 33.75 6.54 25.05
CA VAL A 180 34.70 7.56 25.47
C VAL A 180 35.31 7.20 26.81
N PHE A 181 34.50 6.74 27.77
CA PHE A 181 35.00 6.27 29.08
C PHE A 181 35.97 5.09 28.94
N LEU A 182 35.60 4.05 28.19
CA LEU A 182 36.46 2.90 27.95
C LEU A 182 37.76 3.26 27.26
N TRP A 183 37.69 4.18 26.26
CA TRP A 183 38.87 4.67 25.58
C TRP A 183 39.80 5.41 26.56
N GLY A 184 39.26 6.25 27.44
CA GLY A 184 40.03 6.91 28.49
C GLY A 184 40.68 5.94 29.48
N VAL A 185 39.99 4.86 29.86
CA VAL A 185 40.54 3.79 30.72
C VAL A 185 41.72 3.06 30.03
N LEU A 186 41.55 2.71 28.77
CA LEU A 186 42.57 2.05 27.96
C LEU A 186 43.81 2.95 27.75
N ALA A 187 43.60 4.21 27.45
CA ALA A 187 44.68 5.19 27.31
C ALA A 187 45.49 5.32 28.61
N ARG A 188 44.82 5.40 29.78
CA ARG A 188 45.49 5.46 31.10
C ARG A 188 46.30 4.18 31.39
N ARG A 189 45.73 2.98 31.06
CA ARG A 189 46.46 1.70 31.21
C ARG A 189 47.70 1.65 30.33
N LYS A 190 47.60 2.12 29.08
CA LYS A 190 48.74 2.20 28.15
C LYS A 190 49.82 3.16 28.63
N ALA A 191 49.43 4.33 29.15
CA ALA A 191 50.35 5.31 29.72
C ALA A 191 51.09 4.79 30.98
N ARG A 192 50.39 4.06 31.89
CA ARG A 192 51.00 3.42 33.05
C ARG A 192 52.04 2.37 32.66
N LYS A 193 51.72 1.48 31.72
CA LYS A 193 52.69 0.49 31.22
C LYS A 193 53.93 1.12 30.58
N ALA A 194 53.74 2.20 29.82
CA ALA A 194 54.86 2.94 29.24
C ALA A 194 55.74 3.60 30.31
N ALA A 195 55.15 4.17 31.37
CA ALA A 195 55.90 4.76 32.48
C ALA A 195 56.64 3.70 33.34
N GLU A 196 56.07 2.50 33.52
CA GLU A 196 56.72 1.36 34.20
C GLU A 196 57.93 0.87 33.40
N ALA A 197 57.80 0.69 32.07
CA ALA A 197 58.91 0.30 31.19
C ALA A 197 60.08 1.30 31.21
N GLN A 198 59.78 2.62 31.20
CA GLN A 198 60.82 3.66 31.30
C GLN A 198 61.56 3.64 32.66
N LYS A 199 60.87 3.29 33.74
CA LYS A 199 61.50 3.17 35.05
C LYS A 199 62.40 1.97 35.14
N GLU A 200 62.03 0.83 34.56
CA GLU A 200 62.86 -0.35 34.48
C GLU A 200 64.11 -0.09 33.67
N GLU A 201 64.01 0.53 32.50
CA GLU A 201 65.15 0.88 31.63
C GLU A 201 66.15 1.84 32.35
N LYS A 202 65.61 2.83 33.08
CA LYS A 202 66.42 3.75 33.85
C LYS A 202 67.13 3.07 35.04
N ASN A 203 66.49 2.14 35.73
CA ASN A 203 67.12 1.36 36.83
C ASN A 203 68.22 0.44 36.33
N GLU A 204 68.05 -0.18 35.15
CA GLU A 204 69.10 -1.00 34.52
C GLU A 204 70.31 -0.12 34.11
N GLU A 205 70.11 1.11 33.59
CA GLU A 205 71.14 2.01 33.21
C GLU A 205 71.95 2.50 34.44
N ASP A 206 71.24 2.79 35.55
CA ASP A 206 71.86 3.19 36.82
C ASP A 206 72.64 2.06 37.52
N SER A 207 72.17 0.79 37.35
CA SER A 207 72.89 -0.40 37.85
C SER A 207 74.19 -0.62 37.08
N ASN A 208 74.15 -0.59 35.77
CA ASN A 208 75.37 -0.74 34.93
C ASN A 208 76.44 0.38 35.13
N LYS A 209 76.05 1.55 35.53
CA LYS A 209 76.96 2.63 35.86
C LYS A 209 77.66 2.47 37.21
N LYS A 210 77.17 1.66 38.11
CA LYS A 210 77.76 1.36 39.42
C LYS A 210 78.77 0.22 39.41
N GLU A 211 78.77 -0.59 38.37
CA GLU A 211 79.68 -1.72 38.20
C GLU A 211 80.88 -1.46 37.30
N SER A 212 80.96 -0.27 36.69
CA SER A 212 82.14 0.22 35.93
C SER A 212 82.91 1.27 36.73
#